data_e3141dd2dff875fb6d488f83be0181cd
#
_entry.id   e3141dd2dff875fb6d488f83be0181cd
#
_cell.length_a   1.000
_cell.length_b   1.000
_cell.length_c   1.000
_cell.angle_alpha   90.00
_cell.angle_beta   90.00
_cell.angle_gamma   90.00
#
_symmetry.space_group_name_H-M   'P 1'
#
loop_
_entity.id
_entity.type
_entity.pdbx_description
1 polymer ?
#
loop_
_entity_poly.entity_id
_entity_poly.type
_entity_poly.pdbx_seq_one_letter_code
_entity_poly.pdbx_strand_id
1 'polypeptide(L)'
;MRSNSEVNYSGRTVDLLLLKTILDVPVVNRRVGVDVSNVDGVPMIVTGVEKMVQRFVLAFINAIGSAKFRPEYGTEIVPNVSKGLVYNKSTLEVEAAEANLMARVQVMEGDEGEDTPDDERLVASEVVDLDFSRDKSKVMISIRLDTAAGKSYTYIIPVAVGVH
;
A
#
# COMPACT_ATOMS: atom_id res chain seq x y z
N MET A 1 19.32 8.36 19.35
CA MET A 1 18.59 7.39 20.20
C MET A 1 17.11 7.77 20.17
N ARG A 2 16.27 7.04 19.44
CA ARG A 2 14.82 7.17 19.60
C ARG A 2 14.45 6.39 20.84
N SER A 3 13.85 7.06 21.83
CA SER A 3 13.32 6.41 23.01
C SER A 3 12.28 5.38 22.54
N ASN A 4 12.45 4.12 22.93
CA ASN A 4 11.38 3.13 22.91
C ASN A 4 10.32 3.65 23.90
N SER A 5 9.43 4.53 23.45
CA SER A 5 8.16 4.69 24.12
C SER A 5 7.48 3.32 24.04
N GLU A 6 7.22 2.72 25.18
CA GLU A 6 6.46 1.47 25.27
C GLU A 6 5.17 1.62 24.47
N VAL A 7 5.15 1.05 23.27
CA VAL A 7 3.95 1.02 22.46
C VAL A 7 2.99 0.07 23.16
N ASN A 8 1.89 0.59 23.66
CA ASN A 8 0.85 -0.22 24.28
C ASN A 8 0.11 -1.01 23.19
N TYR A 9 0.44 -2.28 23.04
CA TYR A 9 -0.22 -3.21 22.10
C TYR A 9 -1.50 -3.85 22.67
N SER A 10 -1.95 -3.43 23.86
CA SER A 10 -3.12 -3.96 24.53
C SER A 10 -4.38 -3.81 23.65
N GLY A 11 -4.98 -4.92 23.26
CA GLY A 11 -6.20 -4.96 22.42
C GLY A 11 -5.96 -4.75 20.93
N ARG A 12 -4.69 -4.70 20.44
CA ARG A 12 -4.38 -4.57 19.02
C ARG A 12 -3.73 -5.85 18.47
N THR A 13 -4.14 -6.25 17.28
CA THR A 13 -3.38 -7.24 16.52
C THR A 13 -2.16 -6.57 15.91
N VAL A 14 -1.03 -7.25 15.91
CA VAL A 14 0.23 -6.78 15.31
C VAL A 14 0.50 -7.54 14.02
N ASP A 15 1.20 -6.90 13.10
CA ASP A 15 1.66 -7.52 11.86
C ASP A 15 3.18 -7.33 11.72
N LEU A 16 3.84 -8.14 10.89
CA LEU A 16 5.25 -7.94 10.56
C LEU A 16 5.39 -6.77 9.59
N LEU A 17 6.34 -5.88 9.83
CA LEU A 17 6.62 -4.78 8.92
C LEU A 17 7.27 -5.30 7.64
N LEU A 18 6.51 -5.27 6.55
CA LEU A 18 6.96 -5.65 5.20
C LEU A 18 7.22 -4.44 4.31
N LEU A 19 6.68 -3.27 4.65
CA LEU A 19 6.82 -2.06 3.86
C LEU A 19 7.80 -1.11 4.51
N LYS A 20 8.82 -0.70 3.76
CA LYS A 20 9.70 0.38 4.14
C LYS A 20 9.18 1.68 3.54
N THR A 21 8.82 2.62 4.40
CA THR A 21 8.50 3.98 3.95
C THR A 21 9.81 4.72 3.74
N ILE A 22 10.15 5.02 2.48
CA ILE A 22 11.29 5.86 2.14
C ILE A 22 10.84 7.30 2.35
N LEU A 23 11.28 7.90 3.44
CA LEU A 23 11.06 9.31 3.74
C LEU A 23 12.01 10.15 2.89
N ASP A 24 11.59 10.52 1.69
CA ASP A 24 12.17 11.66 0.98
C ASP A 24 11.29 12.88 1.23
N VAL A 25 11.70 13.68 2.24
CA VAL A 25 11.34 15.09 2.49
C VAL A 25 9.91 15.54 2.15
N PRO A 26 9.34 16.51 2.83
CA PRO A 26 8.62 16.52 4.09
C PRO A 26 7.23 15.84 4.00
N VAL A 27 6.77 15.35 5.08
CA VAL A 27 5.45 14.87 5.57
C VAL A 27 4.29 14.55 4.58
N VAL A 28 4.29 15.03 3.33
CA VAL A 28 3.12 14.95 2.42
C VAL A 28 3.20 13.80 1.40
N ASN A 29 4.39 13.37 1.01
CA ASN A 29 4.57 12.33 -0.02
C ASN A 29 5.54 11.25 0.47
N ARG A 30 5.02 10.18 1.05
CA ARG A 30 5.84 9.03 1.47
C ARG A 30 5.90 8.00 0.35
N ARG A 31 7.10 7.72 -0.16
CA ARG A 31 7.31 6.58 -1.06
C ARG A 31 7.30 5.29 -0.27
N VAL A 32 6.64 4.29 -0.81
CA VAL A 32 6.56 2.96 -0.22
C VAL A 32 7.43 1.99 -1.02
N GLY A 33 8.32 1.30 -0.34
CA GLY A 33 9.09 0.18 -0.90
C GLY A 33 8.77 -1.10 -0.13
N VAL A 34 8.79 -2.24 -0.81
CA VAL A 34 8.66 -3.55 -0.16
C VAL A 34 10.06 -4.01 0.21
N ASP A 35 10.32 -4.08 1.52
CA ASP A 35 11.56 -4.65 2.07
C ASP A 35 11.25 -5.26 3.42
N VAL A 36 11.79 -6.45 3.68
CA VAL A 36 11.68 -7.08 5.00
C VAL A 36 12.66 -6.37 5.93
N SER A 37 12.16 -5.40 6.68
CA SER A 37 13.00 -4.65 7.61
C SER A 37 13.32 -5.48 8.85
N ASN A 38 14.56 -5.96 8.90
CA ASN A 38 15.16 -6.45 10.13
C ASN A 38 16.10 -5.37 10.69
N VAL A 39 15.89 -4.94 11.92
CA VAL A 39 16.87 -4.18 12.67
C VAL A 39 17.57 -5.17 13.58
N ASP A 40 18.87 -5.36 13.38
CA ASP A 40 19.69 -6.30 14.14
C ASP A 40 19.15 -7.75 14.18
N GLY A 41 18.53 -8.21 13.08
CA GLY A 41 17.97 -9.56 12.98
C GLY A 41 16.60 -9.74 13.69
N VAL A 42 16.04 -8.68 14.24
CA VAL A 42 14.72 -8.71 14.89
C VAL A 42 13.67 -8.18 13.91
N PRO A 43 12.61 -8.95 13.59
CA PRO A 43 11.53 -8.46 12.75
C PRO A 43 10.85 -7.26 13.40
N MET A 44 10.66 -6.19 12.62
CA MET A 44 9.86 -5.06 13.06
C MET A 44 8.37 -5.40 12.98
N ILE A 45 7.61 -4.97 13.97
CA ILE A 45 6.16 -5.11 14.00
C ILE A 45 5.50 -3.77 13.68
N VAL A 46 4.31 -3.83 13.11
CA VAL A 46 3.53 -2.67 12.70
C VAL A 46 2.11 -2.75 13.25
N THR A 47 1.58 -1.61 13.67
CA THR A 47 0.19 -1.43 14.15
C THR A 47 -0.34 -0.08 13.67
N GLY A 48 -1.63 0.18 13.92
CA GLY A 48 -2.23 1.48 13.62
C GLY A 48 -2.28 1.75 12.12
N VAL A 49 -2.17 3.01 11.77
CA VAL A 49 -2.21 3.48 10.37
C VAL A 49 -1.21 2.76 9.47
N GLU A 50 -0.01 2.48 9.96
CA GLU A 50 1.04 1.82 9.16
C GLU A 50 0.63 0.39 8.79
N LYS A 51 -0.07 -0.32 9.68
CA LYS A 51 -0.64 -1.64 9.39
C LYS A 51 -1.75 -1.55 8.33
N MET A 52 -2.66 -0.58 8.45
CA MET A 52 -3.70 -0.34 7.44
C MET A 52 -3.09 -0.04 6.07
N VAL A 53 -2.10 0.85 6.01
CA VAL A 53 -1.37 1.19 4.78
C VAL A 53 -0.68 -0.05 4.20
N GLN A 54 0.00 -0.84 5.02
CA GLN A 54 0.66 -2.07 4.57
C GLN A 54 -0.35 -3.04 3.95
N ARG A 55 -1.49 -3.27 4.58
CA ARG A 55 -2.56 -4.13 4.04
C ARG A 55 -3.06 -3.62 2.69
N PHE A 56 -3.30 -2.31 2.58
CA PHE A 56 -3.74 -1.71 1.33
C PHE A 56 -2.69 -1.83 0.22
N VAL A 57 -1.43 -1.48 0.50
CA VAL A 57 -0.36 -1.55 -0.51
C VAL A 57 -0.13 -2.98 -0.96
N LEU A 58 -0.13 -3.95 -0.05
CA LEU A 58 0.00 -5.37 -0.42
C LEU A 58 -1.18 -5.84 -1.28
N ALA A 59 -2.42 -5.45 -0.95
CA ALA A 59 -3.57 -5.74 -1.81
C ALA A 59 -3.44 -5.10 -3.20
N PHE A 60 -2.90 -3.87 -3.26
CA PHE A 60 -2.74 -3.12 -4.50
C PHE A 60 -1.65 -3.69 -5.43
N ILE A 61 -0.50 -4.11 -4.88
CA ILE A 61 0.66 -4.56 -5.69
C ILE A 61 0.72 -6.06 -5.95
N ASN A 62 0.03 -6.88 -5.17
CA ASN A 62 0.00 -8.32 -5.43
C ASN A 62 -0.75 -8.60 -6.72
N ALA A 63 -0.19 -9.49 -7.54
CA ALA A 63 -0.88 -9.97 -8.74
C ALA A 63 -1.98 -10.96 -8.36
N ILE A 64 -3.18 -10.83 -8.95
CA ILE A 64 -4.25 -11.83 -8.82
C ILE A 64 -3.70 -13.20 -9.21
N GLY A 65 -4.05 -14.23 -8.43
CA GLY A 65 -3.57 -15.59 -8.63
C GLY A 65 -2.18 -15.89 -8.06
N SER A 66 -1.45 -14.90 -7.55
CA SER A 66 -0.12 -15.11 -6.96
C SER A 66 -0.19 -15.75 -5.55
N ALA A 67 -1.27 -15.50 -4.82
CA ALA A 67 -1.46 -16.03 -3.47
C ALA A 67 -2.15 -17.42 -3.52
N LYS A 68 -1.43 -18.48 -3.13
CA LYS A 68 -1.92 -19.88 -3.21
C LYS A 68 -3.25 -20.12 -2.47
N PHE A 69 -3.45 -19.46 -1.32
CA PHE A 69 -4.62 -19.67 -0.46
C PHE A 69 -5.72 -18.62 -0.63
N ARG A 70 -5.43 -17.55 -1.38
CA ARG A 70 -6.36 -16.45 -1.72
C ARG A 70 -6.12 -16.02 -3.16
N PRO A 71 -6.48 -16.85 -4.15
CA PRO A 71 -6.18 -16.57 -5.55
C PRO A 71 -6.90 -15.31 -6.08
N GLU A 72 -7.99 -14.90 -5.44
CA GLU A 72 -8.73 -13.67 -5.74
C GLU A 72 -8.06 -12.40 -5.18
N TYR A 73 -7.05 -12.56 -4.28
CA TYR A 73 -6.39 -11.43 -3.63
C TYR A 73 -5.36 -10.78 -4.55
N GLY A 74 -5.41 -9.45 -4.62
CA GLY A 74 -4.50 -8.64 -5.42
C GLY A 74 -5.19 -7.88 -6.55
N THR A 75 -4.40 -7.35 -7.47
CA THR A 75 -4.85 -6.55 -8.63
C THR A 75 -4.06 -6.93 -9.88
N GLU A 76 -4.48 -6.42 -11.04
CA GLU A 76 -3.76 -6.60 -12.31
C GLU A 76 -2.78 -5.46 -12.62
N ILE A 77 -2.68 -4.42 -11.78
CA ILE A 77 -1.89 -3.22 -12.08
C ILE A 77 -0.41 -3.54 -12.33
N VAL A 78 0.21 -4.33 -11.45
CA VAL A 78 1.64 -4.67 -11.58
C VAL A 78 1.88 -5.57 -12.80
N PRO A 79 1.12 -6.66 -13.04
CA PRO A 79 1.20 -7.41 -14.28
C PRO A 79 1.02 -6.57 -15.54
N ASN A 80 0.01 -5.69 -15.58
CA ASN A 80 -0.30 -4.90 -16.77
C ASN A 80 0.78 -3.85 -17.06
N VAL A 81 1.29 -3.17 -16.03
CA VAL A 81 2.43 -2.25 -16.17
C VAL A 81 3.69 -3.00 -16.63
N SER A 82 3.99 -4.15 -16.03
CA SER A 82 5.17 -4.94 -16.36
C SER A 82 5.14 -5.53 -17.76
N LYS A 83 3.96 -5.86 -18.30
CA LYS A 83 3.76 -6.36 -19.66
C LYS A 83 3.71 -5.23 -20.71
N GLY A 84 3.81 -3.96 -20.30
CA GLY A 84 3.72 -2.82 -21.21
C GLY A 84 2.32 -2.54 -21.73
N LEU A 85 1.27 -3.06 -21.07
CA LEU A 85 -0.12 -2.80 -21.45
C LEU A 85 -0.56 -1.38 -21.05
N VAL A 86 0.15 -0.78 -20.11
CA VAL A 86 -0.05 0.60 -19.65
C VAL A 86 1.00 1.49 -20.32
N TYR A 87 0.65 2.11 -21.44
CA TYR A 87 1.57 2.85 -22.30
C TYR A 87 1.35 4.37 -22.31
N ASN A 88 0.26 4.84 -21.74
CA ASN A 88 -0.03 6.27 -21.63
C ASN A 88 -0.77 6.59 -20.31
N LYS A 89 -0.94 7.90 -20.05
CA LYS A 89 -1.58 8.37 -18.81
C LYS A 89 -3.03 7.93 -18.69
N SER A 90 -3.80 7.94 -19.79
CA SER A 90 -5.21 7.54 -19.75
C SER A 90 -5.41 6.06 -19.44
N THR A 91 -4.58 5.17 -20.01
CA THR A 91 -4.63 3.74 -19.65
C THR A 91 -4.20 3.53 -18.20
N LEU A 92 -3.20 4.29 -17.73
CA LEU A 92 -2.78 4.24 -16.34
C LEU A 92 -3.88 4.70 -15.37
N GLU A 93 -4.63 5.75 -15.71
CA GLU A 93 -5.74 6.25 -14.90
C GLU A 93 -6.83 5.19 -14.70
N VAL A 94 -7.19 4.47 -15.76
CA VAL A 94 -8.19 3.40 -15.70
C VAL A 94 -7.69 2.23 -14.83
N GLU A 95 -6.48 1.74 -15.12
CA GLU A 95 -5.89 0.61 -14.39
C GLU A 95 -5.67 0.93 -12.91
N ALA A 96 -5.19 2.15 -12.60
CA ALA A 96 -4.98 2.57 -11.23
C ALA A 96 -6.29 2.75 -10.45
N ALA A 97 -7.34 3.26 -11.12
CA ALA A 97 -8.66 3.40 -10.50
C ALA A 97 -9.28 2.04 -10.19
N GLU A 98 -9.19 1.07 -11.11
CA GLU A 98 -9.66 -0.29 -10.92
C GLU A 98 -8.89 -0.99 -9.79
N ALA A 99 -7.56 -0.93 -9.82
CA ALA A 99 -6.71 -1.50 -8.78
C ALA A 99 -6.98 -0.89 -7.40
N ASN A 100 -7.19 0.43 -7.33
CA ASN A 100 -7.56 1.12 -6.11
C ASN A 100 -8.91 0.63 -5.55
N LEU A 101 -9.91 0.46 -6.41
CA LEU A 101 -11.21 -0.06 -6.00
C LEU A 101 -11.09 -1.49 -5.46
N MET A 102 -10.39 -2.37 -6.18
CA MET A 102 -10.20 -3.77 -5.77
C MET A 102 -9.44 -3.87 -4.45
N ALA A 103 -8.32 -3.15 -4.30
CA ALA A 103 -7.54 -3.15 -3.06
C ALA A 103 -8.36 -2.63 -1.88
N ARG A 104 -9.15 -1.57 -2.08
CA ARG A 104 -10.05 -1.03 -1.04
C ARG A 104 -11.07 -2.06 -0.58
N VAL A 105 -11.77 -2.70 -1.51
CA VAL A 105 -12.77 -3.73 -1.20
C VAL A 105 -12.15 -4.87 -0.39
N GLN A 106 -11.00 -5.38 -0.83
CA GLN A 106 -10.31 -6.48 -0.15
C GLN A 106 -9.87 -6.13 1.28
N VAL A 107 -9.42 -4.89 1.50
CA VAL A 107 -9.04 -4.43 2.85
C VAL A 107 -10.29 -4.28 3.73
N MET A 108 -11.36 -3.68 3.21
CA MET A 108 -12.60 -3.47 3.96
C MET A 108 -13.30 -4.80 4.30
N GLU A 109 -13.35 -5.75 3.36
CA GLU A 109 -13.86 -7.11 3.61
C GLU A 109 -13.05 -7.84 4.68
N GLY A 110 -11.74 -7.62 4.72
CA GLY A 110 -10.87 -8.17 5.76
C GLY A 110 -11.10 -7.57 7.16
N ASP A 111 -11.75 -6.41 7.24
CA ASP A 111 -12.13 -5.76 8.50
C ASP A 111 -13.55 -6.15 8.97
N GLU A 112 -14.35 -6.77 8.11
CA GLU A 112 -15.71 -7.18 8.45
C GLU A 112 -15.72 -8.24 9.56
N GLY A 113 -16.45 -7.95 10.63
CA GLY A 113 -16.55 -8.84 11.79
C GLY A 113 -15.36 -8.81 12.75
N GLU A 114 -14.35 -8.00 12.47
CA GLU A 114 -13.19 -7.77 13.33
C GLU A 114 -13.36 -6.49 14.14
N ASP A 115 -12.87 -6.49 15.38
CA ASP A 115 -12.78 -5.28 16.21
C ASP A 115 -11.55 -4.45 15.83
N THR A 116 -11.57 -3.94 14.59
CA THR A 116 -10.47 -3.16 14.02
C THR A 116 -10.52 -1.73 14.54
N PRO A 117 -9.45 -1.23 15.20
CA PRO A 117 -9.37 0.14 15.68
C PRO A 117 -9.62 1.17 14.57
N ASP A 118 -10.21 2.32 14.91
CA ASP A 118 -10.58 3.35 13.94
C ASP A 118 -9.39 3.90 13.13
N ASP A 119 -8.18 3.90 13.70
CA ASP A 119 -6.95 4.31 13.02
C ASP A 119 -6.37 3.23 12.09
N GLU A 120 -6.82 1.98 12.22
CA GLU A 120 -6.47 0.86 11.35
C GLU A 120 -7.55 0.54 10.31
N ARG A 121 -8.76 1.09 10.47
CA ARG A 121 -9.90 0.82 9.61
C ARG A 121 -9.95 1.79 8.43
N LEU A 122 -9.81 1.26 7.22
CA LEU A 122 -9.93 2.01 5.97
C LEU A 122 -11.40 2.32 5.68
N VAL A 123 -11.72 3.58 5.37
CA VAL A 123 -13.09 3.99 4.97
C VAL A 123 -13.14 4.48 3.53
N ALA A 124 -12.06 5.05 3.02
CA ALA A 124 -11.99 5.49 1.62
C ALA A 124 -10.56 5.44 1.09
N SER A 125 -10.43 5.32 -0.22
CA SER A 125 -9.18 5.48 -0.94
C SER A 125 -9.41 6.18 -2.27
N GLU A 126 -8.46 7.02 -2.70
CA GLU A 126 -8.54 7.76 -3.94
C GLU A 126 -7.16 7.88 -4.59
N VAL A 127 -7.11 7.65 -5.90
CA VAL A 127 -5.91 7.96 -6.70
C VAL A 127 -5.88 9.47 -6.91
N VAL A 128 -4.90 10.14 -6.34
CA VAL A 128 -4.81 11.61 -6.35
C VAL A 128 -3.84 12.15 -7.38
N ASP A 129 -2.83 11.35 -7.78
CA ASP A 129 -1.88 11.73 -8.82
C ASP A 129 -1.24 10.50 -9.46
N LEU A 130 -0.86 10.64 -10.74
CA LEU A 130 -0.25 9.61 -11.56
C LEU A 130 0.82 10.23 -12.44
N ASP A 131 2.03 9.68 -12.40
CA ASP A 131 3.13 10.17 -13.22
C ASP A 131 4.07 9.03 -13.65
N PHE A 132 4.77 9.24 -14.76
CA PHE A 132 5.87 8.38 -15.18
C PHE A 132 7.18 8.97 -14.66
N SER A 133 8.07 8.13 -14.15
CA SER A 133 9.44 8.58 -13.84
C SER A 133 10.12 9.17 -15.07
N ARG A 134 11.09 10.07 -14.89
CA ARG A 134 11.78 10.75 -16.00
C ARG A 134 12.41 9.78 -17.00
N ASP A 135 12.93 8.66 -16.51
CA ASP A 135 13.51 7.58 -17.30
C ASP A 135 12.47 6.57 -17.81
N LYS A 136 11.18 6.79 -17.51
CA LYS A 136 10.06 5.90 -17.83
C LYS A 136 10.21 4.45 -17.32
N SER A 137 11.10 4.22 -16.38
CA SER A 137 11.32 2.90 -15.78
C SER A 137 10.29 2.55 -14.73
N LYS A 138 9.54 3.54 -14.24
CA LYS A 138 8.54 3.38 -13.18
C LYS A 138 7.32 4.25 -13.44
N VAL A 139 6.19 3.77 -12.96
CA VAL A 139 4.98 4.54 -12.76
C VAL A 139 4.88 4.90 -11.29
N MET A 140 4.57 6.15 -10.99
CA MET A 140 4.38 6.66 -9.64
C MET A 140 2.88 6.88 -9.42
N ILE A 141 2.28 6.14 -8.52
CA ILE A 141 0.84 6.18 -8.23
C ILE A 141 0.67 6.75 -6.83
N SER A 142 0.09 7.95 -6.74
CA SER A 142 -0.20 8.60 -5.46
C SER A 142 -1.62 8.28 -5.03
N ILE A 143 -1.78 7.66 -3.87
CA ILE A 143 -3.07 7.24 -3.33
C ILE A 143 -3.27 7.88 -1.97
N ARG A 144 -4.42 8.52 -1.78
CA ARG A 144 -4.91 8.98 -0.48
C ARG A 144 -5.74 7.89 0.16
N LEU A 145 -5.47 7.62 1.44
CA LEU A 145 -6.19 6.67 2.28
C LEU A 145 -6.80 7.42 3.45
N ASP A 146 -8.10 7.23 3.68
CA ASP A 146 -8.83 7.85 4.76
C ASP A 146 -9.24 6.79 5.79
N THR A 147 -8.99 7.08 7.08
CA THR A 147 -9.31 6.18 8.20
C THR A 147 -10.63 6.55 8.87
N ALA A 148 -11.23 5.60 9.58
CA ALA A 148 -12.41 5.84 10.41
C ALA A 148 -12.15 6.85 11.54
N ALA A 149 -10.89 7.03 11.96
CA ALA A 149 -10.49 8.09 12.88
C ALA A 149 -10.50 9.50 12.26
N GLY A 150 -10.94 9.65 11.00
CA GLY A 150 -11.04 10.95 10.31
C GLY A 150 -9.70 11.54 9.86
N LYS A 151 -8.68 10.71 9.71
CA LYS A 151 -7.35 11.14 9.23
C LYS A 151 -7.09 10.64 7.83
N SER A 152 -6.43 11.47 7.01
CA SER A 152 -6.05 11.18 5.63
C SER A 152 -4.54 11.08 5.49
N TYR A 153 -4.08 10.11 4.72
CA TYR A 153 -2.66 9.86 4.46
C TYR A 153 -2.46 9.63 2.96
N THR A 154 -1.42 10.25 2.39
CA THR A 154 -1.08 10.07 0.97
C THR A 154 0.24 9.31 0.87
N TYR A 155 0.23 8.28 0.04
CA TYR A 155 1.38 7.42 -0.24
C TYR A 155 1.64 7.36 -1.74
N ILE A 156 2.92 7.27 -2.11
CA ILE A 156 3.35 7.07 -3.49
C ILE A 156 3.82 5.63 -3.64
N ILE A 157 3.16 4.89 -4.51
CA ILE A 157 3.48 3.50 -4.84
C ILE A 157 4.22 3.48 -6.17
N PRO A 158 5.53 3.18 -6.20
CA PRO A 158 6.27 3.00 -7.43
C PRO A 158 6.03 1.61 -8.00
N VAL A 159 5.62 1.52 -9.26
CA VAL A 159 5.47 0.27 -10.00
C VAL A 159 6.46 0.25 -11.16
N ALA A 160 7.32 -0.77 -11.23
CA ALA A 160 8.31 -0.89 -12.29
C ALA A 160 7.65 -1.19 -13.64
N VAL A 161 8.07 -0.49 -14.68
CA VAL A 161 7.69 -0.77 -16.07
C VAL A 161 8.62 -1.85 -16.60
N GLY A 162 8.06 -2.90 -17.21
CA GLY A 162 8.87 -3.93 -17.86
C GLY A 162 9.70 -3.35 -19.01
N VAL A 163 10.98 -3.67 -19.00
CA VAL A 163 11.87 -3.36 -20.15
C VAL A 163 11.71 -4.49 -21.15
N HIS A 164 11.17 -4.19 -22.32
CA HIS A 164 11.10 -5.11 -23.47
C HIS A 164 12.24 -4.85 -24.43
#